data_3a47a9d1a1abe02f4e933607fd7610fb
#
_entry.id   3a47a9d1a1abe02f4e933607fd7610fb
#
_cell.length_a   1.000
_cell.length_b   1.000
_cell.length_c   1.000
_cell.angle_alpha   90.00
_cell.angle_beta   90.00
_cell.angle_gamma   90.00
#
_symmetry.space_group_name_H-M   'P 1'
#
loop_
_entity.id
_entity.type
_entity.pdbx_description
1 polymer ?
#
loop_
_entity_poly.entity_id
_entity_poly.type
_entity_poly.pdbx_seq_one_letter_code
_entity_poly.pdbx_strand_id
1 'polypeptide(L)'
;MGKIPQEAQWRQQVMEYFKNHMHTGTKTAIRYHISRKTLYKWWKRWDGNPESLIDRSRRPHKTREGHNEHWLKIIRRLCKKHRWQDIIAAYQEAVERYSYPFTYQTFKRKERAMLEGKKSKRRKRKDKPYQRAAYPGQKVQIDVKYVPGECVAGSNGGKKYYVYIAVDECSRWTYRQMYEEHSTYSSDLFLQSLVRNAPFQIRMVQTDNGSEFTKQLLTDNKGDLTLFELRMKEYGILYHRIRPATPRHNGKVERQNRLDQDRFYDLLKMYSLEDGRRQLAVYQKKSNAIWKQCLGMKSPNEIIEKYLGIM
;
A
#
# COMPACT_ATOMS: atom_id res chain seq x y z
N MET A 1 -1.67 -0.28 48.95
CA MET A 1 -1.66 -1.73 48.61
C MET A 1 -2.66 -1.98 47.49
N GLY A 2 -2.22 -2.51 46.35
CA GLY A 2 -3.14 -2.84 45.25
C GLY A 2 -4.08 -4.00 45.64
N LYS A 3 -5.32 -3.99 45.13
CA LYS A 3 -6.28 -5.09 45.36
C LYS A 3 -5.66 -6.39 44.79
N ILE A 4 -5.53 -7.42 45.66
CA ILE A 4 -5.08 -8.74 45.27
C ILE A 4 -6.12 -9.36 44.32
N PRO A 5 -5.71 -9.84 43.13
CA PRO A 5 -6.63 -10.45 42.16
C PRO A 5 -7.40 -11.62 42.77
N GLN A 6 -8.67 -11.75 42.43
CA GLN A 6 -9.56 -12.81 42.94
C GLN A 6 -8.99 -14.22 42.67
N GLU A 7 -8.33 -14.40 41.54
CA GLU A 7 -7.64 -15.66 41.23
C GLU A 7 -6.51 -16.01 42.22
N ALA A 8 -5.75 -15.02 42.65
CA ALA A 8 -4.67 -15.26 43.64
C ALA A 8 -5.23 -15.61 45.01
N GLN A 9 -6.34 -15.02 45.42
CA GLN A 9 -7.05 -15.38 46.63
C GLN A 9 -7.59 -16.81 46.58
N TRP A 10 -8.18 -17.21 45.47
CA TRP A 10 -8.61 -18.60 45.26
C TRP A 10 -7.44 -19.58 45.30
N ARG A 11 -6.30 -19.27 44.66
CA ARG A 11 -5.10 -20.09 44.76
C ARG A 11 -4.57 -20.19 46.18
N GLN A 12 -4.68 -19.15 46.96
CA GLN A 12 -4.36 -19.20 48.40
C GLN A 12 -5.22 -20.24 49.14
N GLN A 13 -6.51 -20.25 48.94
CA GLN A 13 -7.42 -21.23 49.57
C GLN A 13 -7.01 -22.67 49.20
N VAL A 14 -6.60 -22.90 47.94
CA VAL A 14 -6.07 -24.22 47.47
C VAL A 14 -4.79 -24.58 48.21
N MET A 15 -3.87 -23.63 48.41
CA MET A 15 -2.61 -23.85 49.11
C MET A 15 -2.78 -24.13 50.60
N GLU A 16 -3.66 -23.39 51.27
CA GLU A 16 -4.03 -23.57 52.67
C GLU A 16 -4.68 -24.95 52.87
N TYR A 17 -5.60 -25.34 52.00
CA TYR A 17 -6.19 -26.68 52.04
C TYR A 17 -5.16 -27.76 51.86
N PHE A 18 -4.24 -27.61 50.90
CA PHE A 18 -3.17 -28.56 50.65
C PHE A 18 -2.23 -28.69 51.86
N LYS A 19 -1.88 -27.62 52.52
CA LYS A 19 -1.09 -27.56 53.73
C LYS A 19 -1.77 -28.29 54.89
N ASN A 20 -3.06 -28.01 55.11
CA ASN A 20 -3.81 -28.54 56.27
C ASN A 20 -4.19 -30.00 56.14
N HIS A 21 -4.13 -30.59 54.90
CA HIS A 21 -4.47 -31.98 54.64
C HIS A 21 -3.21 -32.85 54.34
N MET A 22 -2.15 -32.63 55.06
CA MET A 22 -0.88 -33.42 55.01
C MET A 22 -0.31 -33.55 53.58
N HIS A 23 -0.40 -32.51 52.80
CA HIS A 23 0.14 -32.44 51.43
C HIS A 23 -0.38 -33.53 50.47
N THR A 24 -1.65 -33.98 50.63
CA THR A 24 -2.23 -34.99 49.75
C THR A 24 -2.58 -34.41 48.40
N GLY A 25 -1.60 -34.37 47.48
CA GLY A 25 -1.71 -33.68 46.18
C GLY A 25 -2.81 -34.22 45.28
N THR A 26 -3.10 -35.51 45.27
CA THR A 26 -4.15 -36.14 44.46
C THR A 26 -5.55 -35.69 44.95
N LYS A 27 -5.82 -35.74 46.25
CA LYS A 27 -7.11 -35.32 46.82
C LYS A 27 -7.36 -33.83 46.60
N THR A 28 -6.36 -32.99 46.80
CA THR A 28 -6.47 -31.55 46.59
C THR A 28 -6.70 -31.23 45.10
N ALA A 29 -5.96 -31.89 44.19
CA ALA A 29 -6.13 -31.68 42.75
C ALA A 29 -7.54 -32.03 42.27
N ILE A 30 -8.11 -33.16 42.73
CA ILE A 30 -9.47 -33.57 42.39
C ILE A 30 -10.50 -32.56 42.95
N ARG A 31 -10.35 -32.18 44.24
CA ARG A 31 -11.29 -31.27 44.90
C ARG A 31 -11.42 -29.91 44.22
N TYR A 32 -10.28 -29.37 43.73
CA TYR A 32 -10.24 -28.02 43.10
C TYR A 32 -10.19 -28.07 41.59
N HIS A 33 -10.40 -29.25 40.99
CA HIS A 33 -10.38 -29.45 39.51
C HIS A 33 -9.14 -28.89 38.82
N ILE A 34 -7.96 -29.08 39.46
CA ILE A 34 -6.66 -28.69 38.89
C ILE A 34 -5.76 -29.91 38.68
N SER A 35 -4.74 -29.74 37.82
CA SER A 35 -3.75 -30.78 37.66
C SER A 35 -2.78 -30.83 38.87
N ARG A 36 -2.30 -32.02 39.23
CA ARG A 36 -1.24 -32.17 40.24
C ARG A 36 -0.02 -31.29 39.90
N LYS A 37 0.33 -31.19 38.61
CA LYS A 37 1.44 -30.36 38.12
C LYS A 37 1.19 -28.89 38.45
N THR A 38 -0.03 -28.41 38.26
CA THR A 38 -0.44 -27.03 38.61
C THR A 38 -0.36 -26.78 40.09
N LEU A 39 -0.85 -27.73 40.92
CA LEU A 39 -0.79 -27.64 42.37
C LEU A 39 0.65 -27.51 42.89
N TYR A 40 1.54 -28.40 42.46
CA TYR A 40 2.97 -28.35 42.86
C TYR A 40 3.72 -27.14 42.31
N LYS A 41 3.32 -26.64 41.15
CA LYS A 41 3.86 -25.36 40.59
C LYS A 41 3.50 -24.18 41.51
N TRP A 42 2.29 -24.14 42.02
CA TRP A 42 1.87 -23.07 42.96
C TRP A 42 2.53 -23.29 44.32
N TRP A 43 2.55 -24.51 44.85
CA TRP A 43 3.21 -24.83 46.09
C TRP A 43 4.68 -24.42 46.13
N LYS A 44 5.42 -24.64 45.08
CA LYS A 44 6.83 -24.21 44.97
C LYS A 44 7.02 -22.69 45.06
N ARG A 45 5.99 -21.91 44.77
CA ARG A 45 6.01 -20.43 44.85
C ARG A 45 5.41 -19.92 46.14
N TRP A 46 4.63 -20.73 46.83
CA TRP A 46 3.86 -20.34 48.01
C TRP A 46 4.75 -20.01 49.18
N ASP A 47 4.70 -18.78 49.69
CA ASP A 47 5.43 -18.28 50.84
C ASP A 47 4.52 -17.88 52.02
N GLY A 48 3.19 -18.17 51.93
CA GLY A 48 2.21 -17.78 52.91
C GLY A 48 1.42 -16.51 52.49
N ASN A 49 1.87 -15.79 51.44
CA ASN A 49 1.23 -14.58 50.99
C ASN A 49 0.56 -14.81 49.61
N PRO A 50 -0.74 -14.42 49.44
CA PRO A 50 -1.41 -14.55 48.14
C PRO A 50 -0.73 -13.81 46.99
N GLU A 51 0.07 -12.79 47.26
CA GLU A 51 0.84 -12.08 46.23
C GLU A 51 1.84 -12.98 45.50
N SER A 52 2.41 -14.00 46.20
CA SER A 52 3.30 -14.97 45.59
C SER A 52 2.63 -15.84 44.52
N LEU A 53 1.31 -15.94 44.56
CA LEU A 53 0.47 -16.72 43.65
C LEU A 53 -0.07 -15.91 42.47
N ILE A 54 0.20 -14.62 42.38
CA ILE A 54 -0.15 -13.79 41.25
C ILE A 54 0.59 -14.29 39.99
N ASP A 55 -0.09 -14.30 38.84
CA ASP A 55 0.51 -14.70 37.58
C ASP A 55 1.66 -13.75 37.20
N ARG A 56 2.83 -14.34 36.97
CA ARG A 56 3.99 -13.59 36.49
C ARG A 56 3.76 -13.12 35.05
N SER A 57 4.25 -11.94 34.74
CA SER A 57 4.23 -11.45 33.37
C SER A 57 4.88 -12.45 32.42
N ARG A 58 4.18 -12.75 31.32
CA ARG A 58 4.72 -13.57 30.23
C ARG A 58 5.54 -12.74 29.21
N ARG A 59 5.71 -11.45 29.51
CA ARG A 59 6.47 -10.54 28.66
C ARG A 59 7.95 -10.93 28.66
N PRO A 60 8.62 -10.99 27.50
CA PRO A 60 10.06 -11.28 27.45
C PRO A 60 10.85 -10.30 28.31
N HIS A 61 11.80 -10.81 29.11
CA HIS A 61 12.67 -9.97 29.94
C HIS A 61 13.60 -9.08 29.10
N LYS A 62 14.02 -9.58 27.93
CA LYS A 62 14.79 -8.78 26.95
C LYS A 62 13.83 -8.36 25.84
N THR A 63 13.43 -7.12 25.81
CA THR A 63 12.76 -6.50 24.66
C THR A 63 13.83 -5.89 23.76
N ARG A 64 13.64 -6.01 22.43
CA ARG A 64 14.50 -5.29 21.49
C ARG A 64 14.45 -3.81 21.82
N GLU A 65 15.59 -3.13 21.72
CA GLU A 65 15.67 -1.70 21.91
C GLU A 65 14.63 -1.01 21.02
N GLY A 66 13.81 -0.19 21.66
CA GLY A 66 12.78 0.58 20.96
C GLY A 66 13.39 1.75 20.20
N HIS A 67 12.53 2.51 19.53
CA HIS A 67 12.94 3.78 18.97
C HIS A 67 13.38 4.72 20.07
N ASN A 68 14.62 5.16 20.02
CA ASN A 68 15.12 6.26 20.81
C ASN A 68 14.61 7.61 20.25
N GLU A 69 14.86 8.69 20.96
CA GLU A 69 14.41 10.04 20.57
C GLU A 69 14.99 10.48 19.21
N HIS A 70 16.20 10.07 18.89
CA HIS A 70 16.86 10.33 17.61
C HIS A 70 16.02 9.82 16.44
N TRP A 71 15.60 8.55 16.46
CA TRP A 71 14.76 7.97 15.41
C TRP A 71 13.38 8.59 15.33
N LEU A 72 12.80 8.98 16.46
CA LEU A 72 11.50 9.66 16.47
C LEU A 72 11.59 11.06 15.82
N LYS A 73 12.68 11.79 16.04
CA LYS A 73 12.96 13.08 15.38
C LYS A 73 13.12 12.91 13.86
N ILE A 74 13.86 11.89 13.41
CA ILE A 74 14.03 11.57 11.98
C ILE A 74 12.68 11.23 11.33
N ILE A 75 11.90 10.32 11.92
CA ILE A 75 10.58 9.94 11.42
C ILE A 75 9.70 11.18 11.28
N ARG A 76 9.60 12.02 12.31
CA ARG A 76 8.78 13.23 12.28
C ARG A 76 9.22 14.20 11.18
N ARG A 77 10.53 14.42 11.02
CA ARG A 77 11.12 15.28 9.99
C ARG A 77 10.77 14.77 8.59
N LEU A 78 10.98 13.48 8.34
CA LEU A 78 10.74 12.88 7.03
C LEU A 78 9.24 12.83 6.70
N CYS A 79 8.38 12.46 7.66
CA CYS A 79 6.94 12.51 7.47
C CYS A 79 6.45 13.92 7.14
N LYS A 80 6.95 14.96 7.80
CA LYS A 80 6.64 16.36 7.48
C LYS A 80 7.09 16.71 6.06
N LYS A 81 8.33 16.36 5.67
CA LYS A 81 8.89 16.59 4.33
C LYS A 81 8.01 15.95 3.24
N HIS A 82 7.50 14.75 3.49
CA HIS A 82 6.59 14.02 2.61
C HIS A 82 5.10 14.27 2.92
N ARG A 83 4.79 15.41 3.58
CA ARG A 83 3.43 15.92 3.86
C ARG A 83 2.51 14.93 4.58
N TRP A 84 3.04 13.94 5.30
CA TRP A 84 2.30 12.85 5.96
C TRP A 84 1.45 11.99 5.02
N GLN A 85 1.58 12.16 3.71
CA GLN A 85 0.81 11.45 2.68
C GLN A 85 1.60 10.29 2.09
N ASP A 86 2.90 10.44 1.91
CA ASP A 86 3.78 9.46 1.29
C ASP A 86 4.72 8.78 2.29
N ILE A 87 4.15 7.96 3.16
CA ILE A 87 4.91 7.28 4.22
C ILE A 87 5.95 6.29 3.66
N ILE A 88 5.72 5.75 2.45
CA ILE A 88 6.68 4.83 1.83
C ILE A 88 7.91 5.59 1.35
N ALA A 89 7.74 6.73 0.71
CA ALA A 89 8.88 7.56 0.31
C ALA A 89 9.65 8.09 1.53
N ALA A 90 8.95 8.45 2.61
CA ALA A 90 9.58 8.82 3.88
C ALA A 90 10.39 7.66 4.48
N TYR A 91 9.88 6.44 4.43
CA TYR A 91 10.59 5.24 4.89
C TYR A 91 11.79 4.92 3.99
N GLN A 92 11.63 4.98 2.67
CA GLN A 92 12.73 4.78 1.72
C GLN A 92 13.89 5.74 2.00
N GLU A 93 13.60 7.04 2.15
CA GLU A 93 14.60 8.04 2.50
C GLU A 93 15.25 7.77 3.88
N ALA A 94 14.46 7.26 4.85
CA ALA A 94 14.99 6.87 6.16
C ALA A 94 16.03 5.74 6.05
N VAL A 95 15.77 4.74 5.22
CA VAL A 95 16.67 3.60 4.99
C VAL A 95 17.90 4.04 4.21
N GLU A 96 17.71 4.70 3.06
CA GLU A 96 18.81 5.06 2.15
C GLU A 96 19.74 6.13 2.72
N ARG A 97 19.18 7.16 3.37
CA ARG A 97 19.97 8.31 3.83
C ARG A 97 20.43 8.24 5.29
N TYR A 98 19.66 7.55 6.14
CA TYR A 98 19.92 7.50 7.57
C TYR A 98 20.18 6.08 8.08
N SER A 99 20.25 5.06 7.20
CA SER A 99 20.45 3.65 7.55
C SER A 99 19.47 3.17 8.64
N TYR A 100 18.17 3.54 8.49
CA TYR A 100 17.15 3.23 9.46
C TYR A 100 16.97 1.72 9.64
N PRO A 101 17.17 1.14 10.86
CA PRO A 101 17.33 -0.29 11.04
C PRO A 101 16.02 -1.08 11.21
N PHE A 102 14.88 -0.38 11.29
CA PHE A 102 13.61 -1.04 11.60
C PHE A 102 12.76 -1.23 10.34
N THR A 103 11.81 -2.19 10.41
CA THR A 103 10.92 -2.49 9.27
C THR A 103 9.93 -1.36 8.98
N TYR A 104 9.42 -1.33 7.75
CA TYR A 104 8.37 -0.41 7.32
C TYR A 104 7.14 -0.43 8.25
N GLN A 105 6.73 -1.61 8.74
CA GLN A 105 5.58 -1.71 9.65
C GLN A 105 5.85 -0.99 10.98
N THR A 106 7.09 -1.07 11.46
CA THR A 106 7.49 -0.37 12.68
C THR A 106 7.53 1.14 12.46
N PHE A 107 8.08 1.62 11.32
CA PHE A 107 8.05 3.02 10.91
C PHE A 107 6.61 3.56 10.87
N LYS A 108 5.73 2.88 10.16
CA LYS A 108 4.32 3.24 10.01
C LYS A 108 3.54 3.25 11.33
N ARG A 109 3.86 2.35 12.26
CA ARG A 109 3.27 2.34 13.60
C ARG A 109 3.67 3.57 14.40
N LYS A 110 4.93 4.02 14.29
CA LYS A 110 5.42 5.23 14.97
C LYS A 110 4.84 6.49 14.35
N GLU A 111 4.77 6.57 13.03
CA GLU A 111 4.09 7.65 12.33
C GLU A 111 2.65 7.81 12.79
N ARG A 112 1.88 6.71 12.83
CA ARG A 112 0.48 6.74 13.30
C ARG A 112 0.33 7.20 14.75
N ALA A 113 1.26 6.83 15.62
CA ALA A 113 1.26 7.29 17.01
C ALA A 113 1.53 8.80 17.13
N MET A 114 2.21 9.40 16.15
CA MET A 114 2.46 10.84 16.10
C MET A 114 1.28 11.66 15.54
N LEU A 115 0.39 11.02 14.78
CA LEU A 115 -0.75 11.68 14.15
C LEU A 115 -2.01 11.72 15.02
N GLU A 116 -1.96 11.29 16.29
CA GLU A 116 -3.10 11.26 17.23
C GLU A 116 -4.50 11.12 16.58
N GLY A 117 -5.08 9.92 16.70
CA GLY A 117 -6.54 9.89 16.92
C GLY A 117 -7.49 9.78 15.74
N LYS A 118 -7.21 9.10 14.61
CA LYS A 118 -8.29 8.65 13.71
C LYS A 118 -8.17 7.16 13.35
N LYS A 119 -8.76 6.31 14.19
CA LYS A 119 -8.98 4.89 13.87
C LYS A 119 -10.09 4.76 12.83
N SER A 120 -9.76 4.55 11.56
CA SER A 120 -10.76 4.09 10.60
C SER A 120 -11.02 2.59 10.78
N LYS A 121 -12.26 2.21 11.00
CA LYS A 121 -12.67 0.80 11.03
C LYS A 121 -12.56 0.21 9.62
N ARG A 122 -11.54 -0.64 9.36
CA ARG A 122 -11.45 -1.39 8.11
C ARG A 122 -12.52 -2.46 8.06
N ARG A 123 -13.46 -2.39 7.11
CA ARG A 123 -14.35 -3.50 6.76
C ARG A 123 -13.52 -4.62 6.13
N LYS A 124 -13.61 -5.86 6.69
CA LYS A 124 -13.06 -7.07 6.05
C LYS A 124 -13.82 -7.32 4.75
N ARG A 125 -13.13 -7.25 3.60
CA ARG A 125 -13.69 -7.63 2.31
C ARG A 125 -13.37 -9.11 2.06
N LYS A 126 -14.34 -9.86 1.57
CA LYS A 126 -14.12 -11.20 0.99
C LYS A 126 -13.51 -10.98 -0.40
N ASP A 127 -12.22 -11.21 -0.54
CA ASP A 127 -11.55 -11.08 -1.83
C ASP A 127 -11.78 -12.33 -2.67
N LYS A 128 -12.33 -12.16 -3.88
CA LYS A 128 -12.27 -13.20 -4.90
C LYS A 128 -10.84 -13.33 -5.41
N PRO A 129 -10.36 -14.54 -5.72
CA PRO A 129 -9.03 -14.75 -6.25
C PRO A 129 -8.85 -13.94 -7.54
N TYR A 130 -7.85 -13.07 -7.56
CA TYR A 130 -7.51 -12.23 -8.69
C TYR A 130 -6.19 -12.73 -9.31
N GLN A 131 -6.23 -13.10 -10.59
CA GLN A 131 -5.01 -13.46 -11.32
C GLN A 131 -4.19 -12.20 -11.58
N ARG A 132 -3.01 -12.12 -10.97
CA ARG A 132 -2.05 -11.04 -11.21
C ARG A 132 -1.27 -11.33 -12.49
N ALA A 133 -0.87 -10.28 -13.20
CA ALA A 133 0.09 -10.40 -14.28
C ALA A 133 1.41 -11.00 -13.74
N ALA A 134 1.93 -12.01 -14.45
CA ALA A 134 3.10 -12.77 -14.02
C ALA A 134 4.42 -12.08 -14.35
N TYR A 135 4.46 -11.28 -15.43
CA TYR A 135 5.64 -10.57 -15.89
C TYR A 135 5.29 -9.16 -16.39
N PRO A 136 6.27 -8.22 -16.41
CA PRO A 136 6.08 -6.88 -16.95
C PRO A 136 5.64 -6.89 -18.42
N GLY A 137 4.66 -6.06 -18.75
CA GLY A 137 4.09 -5.98 -20.10
C GLY A 137 2.99 -6.99 -20.41
N GLN A 138 2.79 -8.01 -19.58
CA GLN A 138 1.68 -8.96 -19.79
C GLN A 138 0.32 -8.26 -19.84
N LYS A 139 0.11 -7.25 -18.97
CA LYS A 139 -1.12 -6.46 -18.92
C LYS A 139 -0.85 -5.05 -18.43
N VAL A 140 -1.17 -4.08 -19.27
CA VAL A 140 -1.07 -2.65 -18.99
C VAL A 140 -2.46 -2.04 -18.91
N GLN A 141 -2.76 -1.33 -17.82
CA GLN A 141 -4.01 -0.59 -17.67
C GLN A 141 -3.79 0.86 -18.11
N ILE A 142 -4.67 1.38 -18.96
CA ILE A 142 -4.64 2.76 -19.43
C ILE A 142 -5.90 3.48 -18.94
N ASP A 143 -5.75 4.75 -18.59
CA ASP A 143 -6.81 5.65 -18.16
C ASP A 143 -6.47 7.09 -18.55
N VAL A 144 -7.47 7.97 -18.60
CA VAL A 144 -7.27 9.39 -18.85
C VAL A 144 -7.77 10.18 -17.66
N LYS A 145 -6.94 11.11 -17.21
CA LYS A 145 -7.29 12.02 -16.13
C LYS A 145 -7.28 13.47 -16.62
N TYR A 146 -8.32 14.20 -16.25
CA TYR A 146 -8.37 15.64 -16.40
C TYR A 146 -7.39 16.31 -15.42
N VAL A 147 -6.60 17.26 -15.91
CA VAL A 147 -5.72 18.08 -15.07
C VAL A 147 -6.58 19.10 -14.30
N PRO A 148 -6.50 19.13 -12.96
CA PRO A 148 -7.29 20.10 -12.19
C PRO A 148 -7.04 21.55 -12.65
N GLY A 149 -8.10 22.34 -12.78
CA GLY A 149 -7.99 23.71 -13.30
C GLY A 149 -7.09 24.60 -12.46
N GLU A 150 -7.04 24.38 -11.15
CA GLU A 150 -6.14 25.09 -10.23
C GLU A 150 -4.64 24.88 -10.50
N CYS A 151 -4.29 23.86 -11.27
CA CYS A 151 -2.91 23.59 -11.67
C CYS A 151 -2.46 24.50 -12.83
N VAL A 152 -3.41 25.08 -13.57
CA VAL A 152 -3.12 25.89 -14.77
C VAL A 152 -3.13 27.37 -14.40
N ALA A 153 -2.01 28.04 -14.61
CA ALA A 153 -1.82 29.44 -14.22
C ALA A 153 -1.57 30.34 -15.44
N GLY A 154 -1.67 31.65 -15.23
CA GLY A 154 -1.39 32.66 -16.24
C GLY A 154 -2.49 32.78 -17.34
N SER A 155 -2.09 33.18 -18.53
CA SER A 155 -2.98 33.37 -19.70
C SER A 155 -3.68 32.10 -20.19
N ASN A 156 -3.21 30.92 -19.75
CA ASN A 156 -3.80 29.61 -20.05
C ASN A 156 -4.80 29.15 -18.99
N GLY A 157 -5.10 29.97 -17.98
CA GLY A 157 -6.17 29.70 -17.02
C GLY A 157 -7.50 29.46 -17.74
N GLY A 158 -8.16 28.31 -17.40
CA GLY A 158 -9.39 27.89 -18.08
C GLY A 158 -9.19 26.91 -19.24
N LYS A 159 -7.99 26.75 -19.81
CA LYS A 159 -7.71 25.68 -20.76
C LYS A 159 -7.77 24.33 -20.08
N LYS A 160 -8.32 23.34 -20.78
CA LYS A 160 -8.40 21.96 -20.30
C LYS A 160 -7.23 21.15 -20.82
N TYR A 161 -6.59 20.41 -19.94
CA TYR A 161 -5.52 19.48 -20.28
C TYR A 161 -5.82 18.08 -19.73
N TYR A 162 -5.35 17.08 -20.42
CA TYR A 162 -5.62 15.67 -20.13
C TYR A 162 -4.31 14.91 -20.01
N VAL A 163 -4.18 14.09 -18.98
CA VAL A 163 -3.04 13.18 -18.81
C VAL A 163 -3.49 11.76 -19.04
N TYR A 164 -2.96 11.15 -20.09
CA TYR A 164 -3.05 9.74 -20.34
C TYR A 164 -2.03 9.03 -19.48
N ILE A 165 -2.44 7.99 -18.79
CA ILE A 165 -1.60 7.20 -17.89
C ILE A 165 -1.71 5.71 -18.21
N ALA A 166 -0.56 5.05 -18.34
CA ALA A 166 -0.44 3.60 -18.42
C ALA A 166 0.21 3.06 -17.16
N VAL A 167 -0.30 1.97 -16.63
CA VAL A 167 0.24 1.29 -15.44
C VAL A 167 0.41 -0.19 -15.76
N ASP A 168 1.64 -0.67 -15.75
CA ASP A 168 1.89 -2.10 -15.83
C ASP A 168 1.40 -2.83 -14.57
N GLU A 169 0.65 -3.89 -14.76
CA GLU A 169 0.01 -4.59 -13.66
C GLU A 169 0.98 -5.40 -12.80
N CYS A 170 2.07 -5.90 -13.37
CA CYS A 170 3.10 -6.65 -12.66
C CYS A 170 4.05 -5.74 -11.90
N SER A 171 4.80 -4.91 -12.61
CA SER A 171 5.86 -4.06 -12.05
C SER A 171 5.36 -2.76 -11.40
N ARG A 172 4.11 -2.36 -11.67
CA ARG A 172 3.60 -1.02 -11.32
C ARG A 172 4.36 0.14 -12.00
N TRP A 173 5.13 -0.15 -13.02
CA TRP A 173 5.75 0.87 -13.85
C TRP A 173 4.66 1.73 -14.48
N THR A 174 4.92 3.02 -14.57
CA THR A 174 3.94 3.99 -15.06
C THR A 174 4.53 4.82 -16.18
N TYR A 175 3.73 5.07 -17.20
CA TYR A 175 4.02 6.02 -18.26
C TYR A 175 2.90 7.04 -18.37
N ARG A 176 3.24 8.32 -18.55
CA ARG A 176 2.29 9.41 -18.59
C ARG A 176 2.64 10.38 -19.69
N GLN A 177 1.60 10.94 -20.33
CA GLN A 177 1.77 12.02 -21.29
C GLN A 177 0.58 12.98 -21.23
N MET A 178 0.84 14.28 -21.41
CA MET A 178 -0.16 15.33 -21.33
C MET A 178 -0.54 15.84 -22.72
N TYR A 179 -1.85 16.05 -22.95
CA TYR A 179 -2.44 16.52 -24.19
C TYR A 179 -3.46 17.63 -23.94
N GLU A 180 -3.75 18.42 -24.97
CA GLU A 180 -4.83 19.44 -24.95
C GLU A 180 -6.19 18.82 -25.27
N GLU A 181 -6.22 17.64 -25.87
CA GLU A 181 -7.43 16.99 -26.35
C GLU A 181 -7.67 15.64 -25.68
N HIS A 182 -8.94 15.35 -25.45
CA HIS A 182 -9.45 14.06 -25.04
C HIS A 182 -10.11 13.40 -26.27
N SER A 183 -9.27 12.87 -27.17
CA SER A 183 -9.70 12.36 -28.46
C SER A 183 -9.06 11.00 -28.76
N THR A 184 -9.63 10.28 -29.75
CA THR A 184 -9.06 9.02 -30.24
C THR A 184 -7.70 9.25 -30.90
N TYR A 185 -7.44 10.44 -31.46
CA TYR A 185 -6.14 10.82 -32.00
C TYR A 185 -5.09 10.93 -30.89
N SER A 186 -5.42 11.61 -29.80
CA SER A 186 -4.51 11.69 -28.63
C SER A 186 -4.25 10.32 -28.00
N SER A 187 -5.25 9.42 -27.99
CA SER A 187 -5.10 8.05 -27.52
C SER A 187 -4.14 7.24 -28.40
N ASP A 188 -4.22 7.40 -29.73
CA ASP A 188 -3.29 6.77 -30.68
C ASP A 188 -1.86 7.27 -30.49
N LEU A 189 -1.67 8.60 -30.42
CA LEU A 189 -0.35 9.18 -30.15
C LEU A 189 0.24 8.72 -28.81
N PHE A 190 -0.61 8.61 -27.79
CA PHE A 190 -0.20 8.09 -26.48
C PHE A 190 0.25 6.63 -26.58
N LEU A 191 -0.50 5.78 -27.29
CA LEU A 191 -0.16 4.36 -27.47
C LEU A 191 1.17 4.20 -28.22
N GLN A 192 1.38 4.94 -29.31
CA GLN A 192 2.65 4.93 -30.03
C GLN A 192 3.82 5.32 -29.13
N SER A 193 3.64 6.38 -28.35
CA SER A 193 4.65 6.85 -27.41
C SER A 193 4.88 5.86 -26.27
N LEU A 194 3.82 5.23 -25.75
CA LEU A 194 3.91 4.18 -24.72
C LEU A 194 4.72 2.99 -25.21
N VAL A 195 4.42 2.46 -26.39
CA VAL A 195 5.14 1.31 -26.98
C VAL A 195 6.63 1.62 -27.19
N ARG A 196 6.94 2.83 -27.66
CA ARG A 196 8.33 3.29 -27.88
C ARG A 196 9.15 3.40 -26.58
N ASN A 197 8.49 3.82 -25.49
CA ASN A 197 9.17 4.15 -24.22
C ASN A 197 9.05 3.03 -23.17
N ALA A 198 8.20 2.03 -23.38
CA ALA A 198 8.08 0.91 -22.44
C ALA A 198 9.35 0.06 -22.45
N PRO A 199 9.93 -0.25 -21.28
CA PRO A 199 11.15 -1.08 -21.18
C PRO A 199 10.86 -2.59 -21.34
N PHE A 200 9.67 -2.95 -21.79
CA PHE A 200 9.21 -4.32 -22.01
C PHE A 200 8.19 -4.36 -23.16
N GLN A 201 8.02 -5.53 -23.76
CA GLN A 201 6.99 -5.75 -24.76
C GLN A 201 5.60 -5.78 -24.13
N ILE A 202 4.67 -4.99 -24.66
CA ILE A 202 3.28 -4.93 -24.20
C ILE A 202 2.48 -6.02 -24.91
N ARG A 203 1.90 -6.95 -24.15
CA ARG A 203 1.07 -8.04 -24.68
C ARG A 203 -0.41 -7.71 -24.70
N MET A 204 -0.88 -7.03 -23.65
CA MET A 204 -2.29 -6.69 -23.49
C MET A 204 -2.43 -5.28 -22.92
N VAL A 205 -3.35 -4.54 -23.47
CA VAL A 205 -3.79 -3.24 -22.92
C VAL A 205 -5.25 -3.37 -22.47
N GLN A 206 -5.52 -2.83 -21.29
CA GLN A 206 -6.87 -2.72 -20.74
C GLN A 206 -7.24 -1.25 -20.54
N THR A 207 -8.43 -0.86 -21.04
CA THR A 207 -9.02 0.46 -20.78
C THR A 207 -10.43 0.32 -20.22
N ASP A 208 -11.00 1.41 -19.80
CA ASP A 208 -12.46 1.54 -19.68
C ASP A 208 -13.13 1.67 -21.05
N ASN A 209 -14.43 2.05 -21.07
CA ASN A 209 -15.20 2.21 -22.31
C ASN A 209 -15.30 3.70 -22.73
N GLY A 210 -14.29 4.50 -22.42
CA GLY A 210 -14.24 5.89 -22.85
C GLY A 210 -14.29 6.03 -24.39
N SER A 211 -14.94 7.06 -24.89
CA SER A 211 -15.09 7.31 -26.33
C SER A 211 -13.77 7.57 -27.04
N GLU A 212 -12.74 7.97 -26.31
CA GLU A 212 -11.37 8.13 -26.79
C GLU A 212 -10.69 6.79 -27.14
N PHE A 213 -11.17 5.70 -26.54
CA PHE A 213 -10.62 4.36 -26.75
C PHE A 213 -11.50 3.51 -27.66
N THR A 214 -12.83 3.63 -27.58
CA THR A 214 -13.76 2.77 -28.30
C THR A 214 -15.09 3.46 -28.63
N LYS A 215 -15.65 3.17 -29.79
CA LYS A 215 -16.99 3.64 -30.22
C LYS A 215 -18.12 2.62 -29.94
N GLN A 216 -17.82 1.47 -29.40
CA GLN A 216 -18.82 0.38 -29.32
C GLN A 216 -20.04 0.64 -28.44
N LEU A 217 -20.00 1.63 -27.57
CA LEU A 217 -21.17 2.06 -26.79
C LEU A 217 -22.01 3.12 -27.50
N LEU A 218 -21.54 3.66 -28.63
CA LEU A 218 -22.29 4.62 -29.45
C LEU A 218 -23.22 3.84 -30.37
N THR A 219 -24.52 4.12 -30.29
CA THR A 219 -25.60 3.37 -30.97
C THR A 219 -25.49 3.39 -32.49
N ASP A 220 -24.91 4.44 -33.08
CA ASP A 220 -24.89 4.69 -34.52
C ASP A 220 -23.65 4.15 -35.25
N ASN A 221 -22.62 3.67 -34.55
CA ASN A 221 -21.35 3.27 -35.16
C ASN A 221 -20.88 1.87 -34.68
N LYS A 222 -21.78 0.91 -34.58
CA LYS A 222 -21.45 -0.49 -34.30
C LYS A 222 -20.63 -1.09 -35.44
N GLY A 223 -19.34 -1.06 -35.35
CA GLY A 223 -18.44 -1.68 -36.34
C GLY A 223 -17.21 -0.85 -36.69
N ASP A 224 -17.28 0.47 -36.52
CA ASP A 224 -16.13 1.33 -36.78
C ASP A 224 -15.11 1.27 -35.64
N LEU A 225 -13.89 0.95 -36.02
CA LEU A 225 -12.76 0.96 -35.07
C LEU A 225 -12.24 2.38 -34.89
N THR A 226 -11.85 2.71 -33.67
CA THR A 226 -11.13 3.95 -33.39
C THR A 226 -9.67 3.86 -33.89
N LEU A 227 -8.99 5.02 -34.04
CA LEU A 227 -7.56 5.01 -34.37
C LEU A 227 -6.74 4.22 -33.33
N PHE A 228 -7.13 4.32 -32.07
CA PHE A 228 -6.52 3.54 -30.99
C PHE A 228 -6.69 2.01 -31.21
N GLU A 229 -7.90 1.55 -31.56
CA GLU A 229 -8.18 0.13 -31.81
C GLU A 229 -7.45 -0.37 -33.08
N LEU A 230 -7.36 0.45 -34.12
CA LEU A 230 -6.58 0.13 -35.32
C LEU A 230 -5.09 -0.03 -35.01
N ARG A 231 -4.52 0.90 -34.23
CA ARG A 231 -3.13 0.84 -33.80
C ARG A 231 -2.84 -0.35 -32.91
N MET A 232 -3.76 -0.73 -32.04
CA MET A 232 -3.64 -1.95 -31.22
C MET A 232 -3.52 -3.19 -32.10
N LYS A 233 -4.32 -3.28 -33.18
CA LYS A 233 -4.23 -4.38 -34.14
C LYS A 233 -2.89 -4.38 -34.92
N GLU A 234 -2.44 -3.22 -35.37
CA GLU A 234 -1.17 -3.05 -36.07
C GLU A 234 0.02 -3.52 -35.22
N TYR A 235 0.02 -3.20 -33.93
CA TYR A 235 1.08 -3.64 -33.01
C TYR A 235 0.91 -5.05 -32.49
N GLY A 236 -0.16 -5.77 -32.84
CA GLY A 236 -0.44 -7.12 -32.36
C GLY A 236 -0.69 -7.17 -30.86
N ILE A 237 -1.16 -6.06 -30.27
CA ILE A 237 -1.45 -5.95 -28.83
C ILE A 237 -2.90 -6.36 -28.58
N LEU A 238 -3.12 -7.28 -27.64
CA LEU A 238 -4.47 -7.69 -27.25
C LEU A 238 -5.19 -6.54 -26.53
N TYR A 239 -6.38 -6.22 -27.01
CA TYR A 239 -7.20 -5.16 -26.42
C TYR A 239 -8.28 -5.75 -25.52
N HIS A 240 -8.30 -5.37 -24.25
CA HIS A 240 -9.30 -5.77 -23.27
C HIS A 240 -10.05 -4.56 -22.73
N ARG A 241 -11.37 -4.54 -22.91
CA ARG A 241 -12.24 -3.52 -22.33
C ARG A 241 -12.86 -4.06 -21.06
N ILE A 242 -12.93 -3.24 -20.03
CA ILE A 242 -13.65 -3.63 -18.81
C ILE A 242 -15.15 -3.66 -19.08
N ARG A 243 -15.87 -4.55 -18.40
CA ARG A 243 -17.32 -4.56 -18.47
C ARG A 243 -17.88 -3.25 -17.92
N PRO A 244 -18.94 -2.66 -18.54
CA PRO A 244 -19.62 -1.51 -17.98
C PRO A 244 -19.98 -1.72 -16.51
N ALA A 245 -19.95 -0.65 -15.72
CA ALA A 245 -20.24 -0.66 -14.28
C ALA A 245 -19.36 -1.60 -13.42
N THR A 246 -18.16 -1.99 -13.90
CA THR A 246 -17.20 -2.77 -13.12
C THR A 246 -15.87 -2.03 -12.87
N PRO A 247 -15.87 -0.90 -12.15
CA PRO A 247 -14.65 -0.05 -11.96
C PRO A 247 -13.50 -0.80 -11.28
N ARG A 248 -13.79 -1.89 -10.56
CA ARG A 248 -12.76 -2.70 -9.88
C ARG A 248 -11.70 -3.28 -10.83
N HIS A 249 -12.01 -3.43 -12.11
CA HIS A 249 -11.09 -4.00 -13.08
C HIS A 249 -9.95 -3.02 -13.42
N ASN A 250 -10.18 -1.72 -13.36
CA ASN A 250 -9.16 -0.67 -13.60
C ASN A 250 -8.48 -0.15 -12.31
N GLY A 251 -8.63 -0.87 -11.21
CA GLY A 251 -8.22 -0.44 -9.86
C GLY A 251 -6.72 -0.16 -9.68
N LYS A 252 -5.84 -0.59 -10.59
CA LYS A 252 -4.40 -0.29 -10.50
C LYS A 252 -4.13 1.13 -10.95
N VAL A 253 -4.68 1.52 -12.11
CA VAL A 253 -4.54 2.88 -12.63
C VAL A 253 -5.33 3.88 -11.77
N GLU A 254 -6.54 3.54 -11.31
CA GLU A 254 -7.30 4.39 -10.37
C GLU A 254 -6.52 4.67 -9.08
N ARG A 255 -5.87 3.64 -8.52
CA ARG A 255 -5.01 3.84 -7.34
C ARG A 255 -3.81 4.72 -7.66
N GLN A 256 -3.21 4.57 -8.84
CA GLN A 256 -2.09 5.42 -9.26
C GLN A 256 -2.55 6.86 -9.44
N ASN A 257 -3.71 7.10 -10.03
CA ASN A 257 -4.30 8.43 -10.17
C ASN A 257 -4.50 9.15 -8.82
N ARG A 258 -4.86 8.41 -7.75
CA ARG A 258 -4.93 8.98 -6.39
C ARG A 258 -3.55 9.36 -5.86
N LEU A 259 -2.54 8.52 -6.08
CA LEU A 259 -1.17 8.85 -5.68
C LEU A 259 -0.63 10.04 -6.46
N ASP A 260 -0.98 10.16 -7.74
CA ASP A 260 -0.58 11.27 -8.58
C ASP A 260 -1.28 12.58 -8.16
N GLN A 261 -2.52 12.51 -7.65
CA GLN A 261 -3.18 13.66 -7.06
C GLN A 261 -2.33 14.23 -5.92
N ASP A 262 -2.03 13.40 -4.93
CA ASP A 262 -1.33 13.80 -3.71
C ASP A 262 0.13 14.23 -3.96
N ARG A 263 0.80 13.59 -4.92
CA ARG A 263 2.25 13.72 -5.14
C ARG A 263 2.62 14.73 -6.22
N PHE A 264 1.71 14.97 -7.17
CA PHE A 264 1.98 15.78 -8.35
C PHE A 264 0.97 16.89 -8.51
N TYR A 265 -0.33 16.59 -8.71
CA TYR A 265 -1.31 17.61 -9.03
C TYR A 265 -1.51 18.64 -7.92
N ASP A 266 -1.51 18.23 -6.65
CA ASP A 266 -1.63 19.16 -5.51
C ASP A 266 -0.47 20.16 -5.41
N LEU A 267 0.62 19.92 -6.13
CA LEU A 267 1.83 20.76 -6.15
C LEU A 267 2.05 21.42 -7.51
N LEU A 268 1.34 20.95 -8.54
CA LEU A 268 1.55 21.39 -9.91
C LEU A 268 1.10 22.84 -10.09
N LYS A 269 1.98 23.64 -10.64
CA LYS A 269 1.69 24.95 -11.24
C LYS A 269 2.31 24.96 -12.62
N MET A 270 1.48 24.98 -13.67
CA MET A 270 1.94 24.99 -15.07
C MET A 270 1.40 26.20 -15.81
N TYR A 271 2.23 26.74 -16.68
CA TYR A 271 1.92 27.93 -17.48
C TYR A 271 1.66 27.61 -18.96
N SER A 272 2.11 26.45 -19.42
CA SER A 272 1.88 25.94 -20.77
C SER A 272 1.85 24.42 -20.79
N LEU A 273 1.43 23.83 -21.92
CA LEU A 273 1.47 22.38 -22.13
C LEU A 273 2.92 21.84 -22.00
N GLU A 274 3.89 22.55 -22.59
CA GLU A 274 5.31 22.17 -22.58
C GLU A 274 5.88 22.19 -21.15
N ASP A 275 5.50 23.20 -20.37
CA ASP A 275 5.86 23.30 -18.97
C ASP A 275 5.28 22.14 -18.15
N GLY A 276 3.99 21.85 -18.34
CA GLY A 276 3.33 20.70 -17.72
C GLY A 276 3.99 19.38 -18.12
N ARG A 277 4.32 19.19 -19.38
CA ARG A 277 5.04 17.99 -19.87
C ARG A 277 6.42 17.84 -19.24
N ARG A 278 7.20 18.92 -19.10
CA ARG A 278 8.52 18.89 -18.43
C ARG A 278 8.39 18.46 -16.97
N GLN A 279 7.47 19.08 -16.23
CA GLN A 279 7.25 18.74 -14.82
C GLN A 279 6.75 17.29 -14.68
N LEU A 280 5.85 16.83 -15.56
CA LEU A 280 5.34 15.46 -15.59
C LEU A 280 6.44 14.44 -15.87
N ALA A 281 7.38 14.74 -16.77
CA ALA A 281 8.52 13.84 -17.09
C ALA A 281 9.46 13.66 -15.89
N VAL A 282 9.75 14.74 -15.15
CA VAL A 282 10.53 14.67 -13.90
C VAL A 282 9.80 13.82 -12.85
N TYR A 283 8.49 14.09 -12.68
CA TYR A 283 7.67 13.32 -11.75
C TYR A 283 7.61 11.83 -12.11
N GLN A 284 7.48 11.48 -13.39
CA GLN A 284 7.43 10.11 -13.87
C GLN A 284 8.68 9.31 -13.50
N LYS A 285 9.88 9.88 -13.73
CA LYS A 285 11.14 9.26 -13.33
C LYS A 285 11.16 8.97 -11.82
N LYS A 286 10.81 9.99 -11.02
CA LYS A 286 10.72 9.87 -9.56
C LYS A 286 9.68 8.83 -9.12
N SER A 287 8.48 8.82 -9.72
CA SER A 287 7.38 7.90 -9.39
C SER A 287 7.77 6.44 -9.61
N ASN A 288 8.57 6.13 -10.65
CA ASN A 288 9.03 4.78 -10.95
C ASN A 288 10.23 4.33 -10.09
N ALA A 289 10.89 5.26 -9.38
CA ALA A 289 11.97 4.96 -8.43
C ALA A 289 11.46 4.80 -6.98
N ILE A 290 10.22 5.17 -6.68
CA ILE A 290 9.66 5.05 -5.32
C ILE A 290 9.25 3.61 -5.03
N TRP A 291 9.68 3.10 -3.91
CA TRP A 291 9.30 1.77 -3.43
C TRP A 291 7.78 1.62 -3.29
N LYS A 292 7.29 0.41 -3.56
CA LYS A 292 5.87 0.08 -3.40
C LYS A 292 5.71 -1.13 -2.48
N GLN A 293 4.86 -1.02 -1.47
CA GLN A 293 4.59 -2.10 -0.52
C GLN A 293 4.09 -3.39 -1.22
N CYS A 294 3.29 -3.24 -2.29
CA CYS A 294 2.77 -4.38 -3.06
C CYS A 294 3.85 -5.11 -3.88
N LEU A 295 5.03 -4.53 -4.03
CA LEU A 295 6.21 -5.10 -4.70
C LEU A 295 7.27 -5.60 -3.69
N GLY A 296 6.89 -5.77 -2.42
CA GLY A 296 7.84 -6.19 -1.38
C GLY A 296 8.88 -5.13 -1.04
N MET A 297 8.50 -3.85 -1.06
CA MET A 297 9.39 -2.70 -0.84
C MET A 297 10.49 -2.56 -1.91
N LYS A 298 10.13 -2.85 -3.15
CA LYS A 298 10.94 -2.56 -4.34
C LYS A 298 10.27 -1.48 -5.18
N SER A 299 11.06 -0.77 -5.97
CA SER A 299 10.56 0.19 -6.95
C SER A 299 10.13 -0.52 -8.24
N PRO A 300 9.26 0.11 -9.06
CA PRO A 300 8.96 -0.37 -10.40
C PRO A 300 10.21 -0.60 -11.25
N ASN A 301 11.20 0.27 -11.18
CA ASN A 301 12.46 0.14 -11.93
C ASN A 301 13.22 -1.11 -11.51
N GLU A 302 13.41 -1.38 -10.21
CA GLU A 302 14.08 -2.60 -9.72
C GLU A 302 13.39 -3.89 -10.17
N ILE A 303 12.04 -3.89 -10.27
CA ILE A 303 11.31 -5.05 -10.79
C ILE A 303 11.60 -5.27 -12.29
N ILE A 304 11.70 -4.18 -13.06
CA ILE A 304 12.01 -4.24 -14.50
C ILE A 304 13.45 -4.66 -14.73
N GLU A 305 14.40 -4.07 -14.01
CA GLU A 305 15.83 -4.42 -14.07
C GLU A 305 16.06 -5.91 -13.80
N LYS A 306 15.39 -6.42 -12.76
CA LYS A 306 15.38 -7.86 -12.46
C LYS A 306 14.78 -8.69 -13.59
N TYR A 307 13.70 -8.23 -14.22
CA TYR A 307 13.06 -8.94 -15.33
C TYR A 307 13.95 -8.98 -16.59
N LEU A 308 14.68 -7.90 -16.86
CA LEU A 308 15.59 -7.79 -17.99
C LEU A 308 16.94 -8.46 -17.74
N GLY A 309 17.21 -8.98 -16.55
CA GLY A 309 18.49 -9.60 -16.20
C GLY A 309 19.65 -8.62 -16.06
N ILE A 310 19.36 -7.34 -15.76
CA ILE A 310 20.37 -6.27 -15.61
C ILE A 310 20.92 -6.21 -14.16
N MET A 311 20.24 -6.89 -13.22
CA MET A 311 20.64 -7.01 -11.81
C MET A 311 21.26 -8.38 -11.53
#